data_375e1568883b3aae34072b99e6dfb5ff
#
_entry.id   375e1568883b3aae34072b99e6dfb5ff
#
_cell.length_a   1.000
_cell.length_b   1.000
_cell.length_c   1.000
_cell.angle_alpha   90.00
_cell.angle_beta   90.00
_cell.angle_gamma   90.00
#
_symmetry.space_group_name_H-M   'P 1'
#
loop_
_entity.id
_entity.type
_entity.pdbx_description
1 polymer ?
#
loop_
_entity_poly.entity_id
_entity_poly.type
_entity_poly.pdbx_seq_one_letter_code
_entity_poly.pdbx_strand_id
1 'polypeptide(L)'
;MNKAEIENHPDFEGHEVVEYREAGNLKAFIAVHNSNLGPAVGGCRMFPYATTTDALTDLLRLSRGMTYKSALANLPLGGGKAVIIGNPRVDKHRDLLLAMGDFIASLDGRYITAEDSGTSAALYK
;
A
#
# COMPACT_ATOMS: atom_id res chain seq x y z
N MET A 1 6.45 5.81 12.68
CA MET A 1 7.24 6.46 11.62
C MET A 1 6.58 7.79 11.25
N ASN A 2 7.34 8.85 11.23
CA ASN A 2 6.79 10.18 10.99
C ASN A 2 6.98 10.62 9.52
N LYS A 3 6.33 11.73 9.18
CA LYS A 3 6.36 12.27 7.81
C LYS A 3 7.78 12.59 7.33
N ALA A 4 8.62 13.18 8.18
CA ALA A 4 9.99 13.54 7.82
C ALA A 4 10.82 12.29 7.49
N GLU A 5 10.70 11.23 8.27
CA GLU A 5 11.40 9.97 8.01
C GLU A 5 10.99 9.37 6.66
N ILE A 6 9.70 9.45 6.34
CA ILE A 6 9.16 8.96 5.06
C ILE A 6 9.72 9.78 3.90
N GLU A 7 9.62 11.11 3.98
CA GLU A 7 10.04 12.00 2.90
C GLU A 7 11.56 12.01 2.68
N ASN A 8 12.33 11.67 3.71
CA ASN A 8 13.79 11.57 3.61
C ASN A 8 14.28 10.21 3.11
N HIS A 9 13.38 9.26 2.92
CA HIS A 9 13.76 7.95 2.41
C HIS A 9 14.27 8.07 0.97
N PRO A 10 15.38 7.36 0.59
CA PRO A 10 15.96 7.46 -0.76
C PRO A 10 15.00 7.13 -1.90
N ASP A 11 14.00 6.29 -1.65
CA ASP A 11 13.01 5.89 -2.67
C ASP A 11 11.77 6.77 -2.68
N PHE A 12 11.69 7.78 -1.82
CA PHE A 12 10.59 8.74 -1.87
C PHE A 12 10.78 9.65 -3.08
N GLU A 13 9.81 9.67 -3.98
CA GLU A 13 9.88 10.40 -5.25
C GLU A 13 8.56 11.11 -5.52
N GLY A 14 8.29 12.16 -4.75
CA GLY A 14 7.09 12.95 -4.92
C GLY A 14 5.78 12.18 -4.69
N HIS A 15 5.81 11.13 -3.89
CA HIS A 15 4.60 10.37 -3.55
C HIS A 15 3.55 11.29 -2.97
N GLU A 16 2.33 11.24 -3.50
CA GLU A 16 1.24 12.13 -3.10
C GLU A 16 0.73 11.83 -1.70
N VAL A 17 0.65 10.53 -1.36
CA VAL A 17 0.17 10.08 -0.05
C VAL A 17 1.05 8.91 0.40
N VAL A 18 1.50 8.96 1.63
CA VAL A 18 2.09 7.80 2.32
C VAL A 18 1.56 7.81 3.74
N GLU A 19 0.77 6.82 4.10
CA GLU A 19 0.19 6.70 5.43
C GLU A 19 0.56 5.37 6.06
N TYR A 20 0.75 5.39 7.37
CA TYR A 20 1.03 4.22 8.19
C TYR A 20 -0.02 4.09 9.27
N ARG A 21 -0.49 2.88 9.52
CA ARG A 21 -1.47 2.61 10.60
C ARG A 21 -1.07 1.38 11.40
N GLU A 22 -1.13 1.53 12.72
CA GLU A 22 -1.10 0.42 13.66
C GLU A 22 -2.45 0.37 14.37
N ALA A 23 -3.15 -0.76 14.29
CA ALA A 23 -4.43 -0.95 14.95
C ALA A 23 -4.58 -2.43 15.30
N GLY A 24 -4.57 -2.74 16.59
CA GLY A 24 -4.53 -4.13 17.04
C GLY A 24 -3.30 -4.84 16.49
N ASN A 25 -3.50 -5.90 15.72
CA ASN A 25 -2.40 -6.65 15.09
C ASN A 25 -2.01 -6.10 13.72
N LEU A 26 -2.72 -5.08 13.23
CA LEU A 26 -2.42 -4.48 11.93
C LEU A 26 -1.24 -3.53 12.03
N LYS A 27 -0.26 -3.74 11.16
CA LYS A 27 0.81 -2.77 10.87
C LYS A 27 0.88 -2.67 9.36
N ALA A 28 0.48 -1.54 8.81
CA ALA A 28 0.33 -1.41 7.38
C ALA A 28 0.64 -0.02 6.87
N PHE A 29 1.08 0.04 5.61
CA PHE A 29 1.26 1.27 4.86
C PHE A 29 0.36 1.28 3.64
N ILE A 30 -0.11 2.45 3.25
CA ILE A 30 -0.72 2.70 1.94
C ILE A 30 -0.01 3.89 1.31
N ALA A 31 0.36 3.76 0.04
CA ALA A 31 0.93 4.85 -0.72
C ALA A 31 0.17 5.08 -2.01
N VAL A 32 -0.03 6.35 -2.34
CA VAL A 32 -0.41 6.81 -3.67
C VAL A 32 0.81 7.53 -4.22
N HIS A 33 1.44 6.97 -5.25
CA HIS A 33 2.57 7.62 -5.87
C HIS A 33 2.11 8.78 -6.75
N ASN A 34 1.21 8.50 -7.66
CA ASN A 34 0.73 9.52 -8.61
C ASN A 34 -0.68 9.17 -9.08
N SER A 35 -1.56 10.17 -9.11
CA SER A 35 -2.95 10.01 -9.57
C SER A 35 -3.31 10.97 -10.70
N ASN A 36 -2.31 11.51 -11.42
CA ASN A 36 -2.56 12.45 -12.51
C ASN A 36 -3.34 11.84 -13.68
N LEU A 37 -3.12 10.56 -13.97
CA LEU A 37 -3.80 9.87 -15.06
C LEU A 37 -5.14 9.24 -14.65
N GLY A 38 -5.44 9.20 -13.36
CA GLY A 38 -6.67 8.63 -12.84
C GLY A 38 -6.48 8.05 -11.43
N PRO A 39 -7.49 7.34 -10.90
CA PRO A 39 -7.42 6.77 -9.55
C PRO A 39 -6.20 5.87 -9.40
N ALA A 40 -5.54 5.94 -8.24
CA ALA A 40 -4.38 5.10 -7.96
C ALA A 40 -4.84 3.68 -7.67
N VAL A 41 -4.25 2.73 -8.38
CA VAL A 41 -4.54 1.30 -8.26
C VAL A 41 -3.25 0.55 -7.95
N GLY A 42 -3.34 -0.43 -7.07
CA GLY A 42 -2.21 -1.31 -6.77
C GLY A 42 -2.63 -2.45 -5.87
N GLY A 43 -1.78 -3.47 -5.80
CA GLY A 43 -2.02 -4.63 -4.95
C GLY A 43 -1.83 -4.32 -3.47
N CYS A 44 -2.37 -5.19 -2.63
CA CYS A 44 -2.12 -5.16 -1.19
C CYS A 44 -1.26 -6.38 -0.85
N ARG A 45 0.02 -6.16 -0.59
CA ARG A 45 0.98 -7.23 -0.28
C ARG A 45 1.06 -7.44 1.23
N MET A 46 1.08 -8.71 1.65
CA MET A 46 1.38 -9.07 3.02
C MET A 46 2.69 -9.85 3.06
N PHE A 47 3.64 -9.38 3.86
CA PHE A 47 4.96 -9.98 3.91
C PHE A 47 5.59 -9.74 5.29
N PRO A 48 6.34 -10.73 5.83
CA PRO A 48 6.98 -10.57 7.15
C PRO A 48 8.27 -9.76 7.06
N TYR A 49 8.15 -8.47 6.78
CA TYR A 49 9.30 -7.57 6.70
C TYR A 49 10.06 -7.56 8.02
N ALA A 50 11.38 -7.58 7.95
CA ALA A 50 12.22 -7.57 9.14
C ALA A 50 12.11 -6.26 9.91
N THR A 51 11.93 -5.14 9.21
CA THR A 51 11.80 -3.81 9.81
C THR A 51 10.70 -3.01 9.12
N THR A 52 10.19 -1.99 9.82
CA THR A 52 9.25 -1.04 9.24
C THR A 52 9.86 -0.30 8.05
N THR A 53 11.16 0.01 8.11
CA THR A 53 11.87 0.67 7.02
C THR A 53 11.92 -0.21 5.76
N ASP A 54 12.09 -1.52 5.91
CA ASP A 54 12.07 -2.44 4.78
C ASP A 54 10.69 -2.44 4.11
N ALA A 55 9.62 -2.41 4.91
CA ALA A 55 8.26 -2.32 4.38
C ALA A 55 8.06 -1.00 3.62
N LEU A 56 8.54 0.11 4.16
CA LEU A 56 8.46 1.42 3.50
C LEU A 56 9.22 1.43 2.17
N THR A 57 10.42 0.84 2.13
CA THR A 57 11.20 0.75 0.90
C THR A 57 10.42 0.03 -0.20
N ASP A 58 9.84 -1.11 0.14
CA ASP A 58 9.06 -1.91 -0.81
C ASP A 58 7.82 -1.13 -1.28
N LEU A 59 7.11 -0.50 -0.35
CA LEU A 59 5.94 0.32 -0.63
C LEU A 59 6.25 1.44 -1.63
N LEU A 60 7.31 2.21 -1.38
CA LEU A 60 7.66 3.36 -2.21
C LEU A 60 8.05 2.92 -3.62
N ARG A 61 8.85 1.87 -3.74
CA ARG A 61 9.27 1.32 -5.03
C ARG A 61 8.10 0.74 -5.81
N LEU A 62 7.24 -0.04 -5.14
CA LEU A 62 6.13 -0.71 -5.80
C LEU A 62 5.05 0.28 -6.24
N SER A 63 4.72 1.27 -5.43
CA SER A 63 3.73 2.29 -5.81
C SER A 63 4.20 3.12 -6.99
N ARG A 64 5.47 3.49 -7.03
CA ARG A 64 6.08 4.18 -8.17
C ARG A 64 6.06 3.30 -9.42
N GLY A 65 6.41 2.03 -9.28
CA GLY A 65 6.38 1.06 -10.38
C GLY A 65 4.99 0.92 -10.97
N MET A 66 3.95 0.96 -10.14
CA MET A 66 2.56 0.89 -10.62
C MET A 66 2.18 2.10 -11.46
N THR A 67 2.67 3.29 -11.12
CA THR A 67 2.44 4.50 -11.93
C THR A 67 3.03 4.33 -13.33
N TYR A 68 4.28 3.90 -13.42
CA TYR A 68 4.96 3.71 -14.71
C TYR A 68 4.33 2.60 -15.53
N LYS A 69 3.98 1.49 -14.88
CA LYS A 69 3.32 0.35 -15.55
C LYS A 69 1.99 0.76 -16.19
N SER A 70 1.17 1.51 -15.45
CA SER A 70 -0.12 1.98 -15.96
C SER A 70 0.06 2.98 -17.11
N ALA A 71 1.03 3.89 -16.99
CA ALA A 71 1.31 4.86 -18.04
C ALA A 71 1.79 4.18 -19.32
N LEU A 72 2.69 3.21 -19.22
CA LEU A 72 3.19 2.46 -20.38
C LEU A 72 2.11 1.65 -21.07
N ALA A 73 1.12 1.19 -20.30
CA ALA A 73 -0.02 0.44 -20.83
C ALA A 73 -1.14 1.35 -21.36
N ASN A 74 -0.97 2.68 -21.32
CA ASN A 74 -1.98 3.67 -21.70
C ASN A 74 -3.28 3.52 -20.90
N LEU A 75 -3.19 3.14 -19.65
CA LEU A 75 -4.35 3.02 -18.78
C LEU A 75 -4.63 4.38 -18.10
N PRO A 76 -5.91 4.78 -17.95
CA PRO A 76 -6.28 6.02 -17.27
C PRO A 76 -6.26 5.81 -15.74
N LEU A 77 -5.13 5.33 -15.21
CA LEU A 77 -4.96 4.96 -13.81
C LEU A 77 -3.66 5.53 -13.26
N GLY A 78 -3.68 5.87 -11.99
CA GLY A 78 -2.50 6.20 -11.24
C GLY A 78 -1.87 4.97 -10.59
N GLY A 79 -0.80 5.17 -9.85
CA GLY A 79 -0.08 4.11 -9.16
C GLY A 79 -0.17 4.22 -7.65
N GLY A 80 -0.57 3.14 -7.01
CA GLY A 80 -0.59 3.02 -5.57
C GLY A 80 -0.13 1.64 -5.14
N LYS A 81 0.05 1.47 -3.84
CA LYS A 81 0.41 0.18 -3.23
C LYS A 81 0.02 0.18 -1.76
N ALA A 82 -0.30 -0.98 -1.26
CA ALA A 82 -0.46 -1.20 0.17
C ALA A 82 0.43 -2.38 0.58
N VAL A 83 0.99 -2.30 1.78
CA VAL A 83 1.74 -3.41 2.37
C VAL A 83 1.30 -3.61 3.80
N ILE A 84 1.13 -4.88 4.18
CA ILE A 84 0.84 -5.30 5.54
C ILE A 84 2.07 -6.05 6.03
N ILE A 85 2.56 -5.67 7.21
CA ILE A 85 3.68 -6.35 7.85
C ILE A 85 3.12 -7.56 8.59
N GLY A 86 3.43 -8.76 8.14
CA GLY A 86 2.98 -9.99 8.77
C GLY A 86 3.17 -11.19 7.87
N ASN A 87 3.01 -12.37 8.46
CA ASN A 87 3.10 -13.63 7.74
C ASN A 87 1.70 -14.08 7.32
N PRO A 88 1.39 -14.15 6.01
CA PRO A 88 0.04 -14.51 5.57
C PRO A 88 -0.41 -15.90 6.01
N ARG A 89 0.51 -16.78 6.35
CA ARG A 89 0.16 -18.13 6.83
C ARG A 89 -0.28 -18.15 8.29
N VAL A 90 0.13 -17.16 9.09
CA VAL A 90 -0.06 -17.13 10.54
C VAL A 90 -0.94 -15.94 10.96
N ASP A 91 -0.70 -14.77 10.37
CA ASP A 91 -1.27 -13.50 10.84
C ASP A 91 -2.52 -13.05 10.07
N LYS A 92 -2.92 -13.79 9.04
CA LYS A 92 -4.05 -13.41 8.19
C LYS A 92 -5.37 -13.79 8.83
N HIS A 93 -5.79 -13.00 9.79
CA HIS A 93 -7.06 -13.17 10.52
C HIS A 93 -8.12 -12.21 10.01
N ARG A 94 -9.40 -12.55 10.27
CA ARG A 94 -10.52 -11.71 9.90
C ARG A 94 -10.39 -10.29 10.47
N ASP A 95 -10.02 -10.16 11.74
CA ASP A 95 -9.90 -8.85 12.40
C ASP A 95 -8.83 -7.99 11.72
N LEU A 96 -7.71 -8.58 11.33
CA LEU A 96 -6.65 -7.88 10.61
C LEU A 96 -7.14 -7.41 9.25
N LEU A 97 -7.86 -8.26 8.52
CA LEU A 97 -8.40 -7.91 7.20
C LEU A 97 -9.45 -6.81 7.28
N LEU A 98 -10.31 -6.84 8.32
CA LEU A 98 -11.29 -5.79 8.56
C LEU A 98 -10.62 -4.45 8.89
N ALA A 99 -9.57 -4.48 9.73
CA ALA A 99 -8.81 -3.28 10.06
C ALA A 99 -8.12 -2.70 8.81
N MET A 100 -7.61 -3.56 7.93
CA MET A 100 -7.01 -3.12 6.66
C MET A 100 -8.07 -2.52 5.73
N GLY A 101 -9.25 -3.13 5.67
CA GLY A 101 -10.39 -2.58 4.91
C GLY A 101 -10.76 -1.17 5.39
N ASP A 102 -10.82 -0.96 6.69
CA ASP A 102 -11.09 0.35 7.28
C ASP A 102 -10.00 1.37 6.93
N PHE A 103 -8.75 0.93 6.94
CA PHE A 103 -7.62 1.78 6.56
C PHE A 103 -7.74 2.22 5.10
N ILE A 104 -8.02 1.30 4.19
CA ILE A 104 -8.23 1.61 2.76
C ILE A 104 -9.41 2.57 2.59
N ALA A 105 -10.52 2.31 3.27
CA ALA A 105 -11.71 3.15 3.20
C ALA A 105 -11.45 4.58 3.69
N SER A 106 -10.53 4.77 4.64
CA SER A 106 -10.18 6.08 5.17
C SER A 106 -9.54 7.02 4.13
N LEU A 107 -9.10 6.49 3.01
CA LEU A 107 -8.52 7.29 1.91
C LEU A 107 -9.57 7.74 0.88
N ASP A 108 -10.84 7.47 1.13
CA ASP A 108 -11.98 7.98 0.33
C ASP A 108 -11.83 7.75 -1.19
N GLY A 109 -11.41 6.57 -1.57
CA GLY A 109 -11.28 6.22 -3.00
C GLY A 109 -9.98 6.68 -3.66
N ARG A 110 -9.10 7.33 -2.94
CA ARG A 110 -7.79 7.76 -3.49
C ARG A 110 -6.88 6.58 -3.80
N TYR A 111 -7.13 5.43 -3.17
CA TYR A 111 -6.43 4.19 -3.42
C TYR A 111 -7.44 3.06 -3.64
N ILE A 112 -7.30 2.37 -4.77
CA ILE A 112 -8.11 1.21 -5.11
C ILE A 112 -7.22 -0.02 -5.04
N THR A 113 -7.60 -0.98 -4.21
CA THR A 113 -6.78 -2.16 -3.97
C THR A 113 -7.08 -3.28 -4.97
N ALA A 114 -6.03 -4.00 -5.36
CA ALA A 114 -6.10 -5.20 -6.19
C ALA A 114 -5.39 -6.35 -5.46
N GLU A 115 -5.60 -7.58 -5.89
CA GLU A 115 -4.93 -8.74 -5.28
C GLU A 115 -3.43 -8.70 -5.50
N ASP A 116 -2.67 -9.18 -4.52
CA ASP A 116 -1.22 -9.28 -4.57
C ASP A 116 -0.77 -10.43 -3.66
N SER A 117 0.55 -10.58 -3.56
CA SER A 117 1.20 -11.60 -2.74
C SER A 117 0.72 -11.55 -1.29
N GLY A 118 0.26 -12.66 -0.77
CA GLY A 118 -0.17 -12.79 0.62
C GLY A 118 -1.58 -12.29 0.94
N THR A 119 -2.32 -11.77 -0.03
CA THR A 119 -3.68 -11.28 0.18
C THR A 119 -4.69 -12.04 -0.68
N SER A 120 -5.98 -11.80 -0.43
CA SER A 120 -7.06 -12.48 -1.13
C SER A 120 -8.24 -11.56 -1.35
N ALA A 121 -9.24 -12.05 -2.11
CA ALA A 121 -10.46 -11.29 -2.41
C ALA A 121 -11.24 -10.83 -1.17
N ALA A 122 -10.97 -11.39 0.02
CA ALA A 122 -11.60 -10.97 1.26
C ALA A 122 -11.37 -9.49 1.59
N LEU A 123 -10.27 -8.89 1.10
CA LEU A 123 -9.97 -7.47 1.30
C LEU A 123 -10.87 -6.53 0.50
N TYR A 124 -11.62 -7.05 -0.46
CA TYR A 124 -12.40 -6.22 -1.40
C TYR A 124 -13.89 -6.19 -1.07
N LYS A 125 -14.26 -6.77 0.04
CA LYS A 125 -15.69 -6.86 0.43
C LYS A 125 -16.07 -5.89 1.53
#